data_cf38d0663ca6ecc4c98132eee2f3d3dd
#
_entry.id   cf38d0663ca6ecc4c98132eee2f3d3dd
#
_cell.length_a   1.000
_cell.length_b   1.000
_cell.length_c   1.000
_cell.angle_alpha   90.00
_cell.angle_beta   90.00
_cell.angle_gamma   90.00
#
_symmetry.space_group_name_H-M   'P 1'
#
loop_
_entity.id
_entity.type
_entity.pdbx_description
1 polymer ?
#
loop_
_entity_poly.entity_id
_entity_poly.type
_entity_poly.pdbx_seq_one_letter_code
_entity_poly.pdbx_strand_id
1 'polypeptide(L)'
;MTTEKKDPDGDFGDLRPGSESFPLLRGGPVIAIQAETGSIASPVRMQNQIDMVRDISTNLDAAKIDYMLTGSMALNGYDLPCVPHNLDFVIALRPTDAEVVFRLFSPNYELSREAVDSAIAEQSFFNLVHRKSRIRVNGIICQQTKYRLTEFGRRQRAKFENFNTWIVSKEDLIISKLHWIRKSRSERHLRDVKNLAATGCDTAYIERWTRALGVFKLWEECLQG
;
A
#
# COMPACT_ATOMS: atom_id res chain seq x y z
N MET A 1 19.86 -40.03 26.17
CA MET A 1 18.68 -39.14 26.35
C MET A 1 19.12 -37.73 25.98
N THR A 2 19.03 -37.39 24.73
CA THR A 2 19.38 -36.07 24.18
C THR A 2 18.09 -35.32 23.97
N THR A 3 17.88 -34.27 24.76
CA THR A 3 16.73 -33.41 24.68
C THR A 3 16.94 -32.44 23.50
N GLU A 4 16.24 -32.68 22.42
CA GLU A 4 16.07 -31.73 21.31
C GLU A 4 15.36 -30.47 21.80
N LYS A 5 16.08 -29.38 21.78
CA LYS A 5 15.53 -28.05 21.99
C LYS A 5 14.75 -27.66 20.72
N LYS A 6 13.43 -27.65 20.83
CA LYS A 6 12.53 -27.17 19.79
C LYS A 6 12.74 -25.67 19.59
N ASP A 7 13.20 -25.27 18.39
CA ASP A 7 13.30 -23.88 17.96
C ASP A 7 11.91 -23.22 17.94
N PRO A 8 11.73 -22.02 18.50
CA PRO A 8 10.45 -21.32 18.48
C PRO A 8 10.10 -20.67 17.13
N ASP A 9 11.02 -20.74 16.16
CA ASP A 9 10.81 -20.24 14.80
C ASP A 9 10.23 -21.35 13.91
N GLY A 10 8.95 -21.68 14.15
CA GLY A 10 8.22 -22.65 13.35
C GLY A 10 8.27 -22.32 11.88
N ASP A 11 8.85 -23.25 11.15
CA ASP A 11 8.61 -23.61 9.76
C ASP A 11 8.17 -22.46 8.82
N PHE A 12 9.15 -21.82 8.22
CA PHE A 12 8.95 -21.00 7.02
C PHE A 12 8.66 -21.93 5.83
N GLY A 13 7.55 -22.69 5.90
CA GLY A 13 7.10 -23.55 4.83
C GLY A 13 7.11 -22.79 3.51
N ASP A 14 8.02 -23.25 2.67
CA ASP A 14 8.11 -23.12 1.21
C ASP A 14 7.48 -21.85 0.59
N LEU A 15 8.06 -20.68 0.91
CA LEU A 15 7.84 -19.47 0.14
C LEU A 15 8.58 -19.62 -1.19
N ARG A 16 8.01 -20.40 -2.12
CA ARG A 16 8.56 -20.49 -3.48
C ARG A 16 8.60 -19.10 -4.08
N PRO A 17 9.73 -18.67 -4.66
CA PRO A 17 9.80 -17.41 -5.39
C PRO A 17 8.96 -17.53 -6.66
N GLY A 18 7.68 -17.15 -6.59
CA GLY A 18 6.80 -17.23 -7.75
C GLY A 18 5.32 -16.99 -7.49
N SER A 19 4.82 -17.12 -6.25
CA SER A 19 3.38 -17.01 -5.96
C SER A 19 2.92 -15.72 -5.29
N GLU A 20 3.83 -14.88 -4.83
CA GLU A 20 3.49 -13.56 -4.28
C GLU A 20 3.66 -12.47 -5.32
N SER A 21 2.84 -12.54 -6.38
CA SER A 21 2.70 -11.41 -7.28
C SER A 21 1.73 -10.41 -6.65
N PHE A 22 2.25 -9.21 -6.30
CA PHE A 22 1.38 -8.04 -6.38
C PHE A 22 0.72 -8.08 -7.75
N PRO A 23 -0.60 -7.91 -7.85
CA PRO A 23 -1.24 -7.91 -9.14
C PRO A 23 -0.54 -6.89 -10.03
N LEU A 24 0.08 -7.37 -11.10
CA LEU A 24 0.50 -6.52 -12.19
C LEU A 24 -0.76 -5.81 -12.68
N LEU A 25 -0.72 -4.49 -12.74
CA LEU A 25 -1.69 -3.70 -13.47
C LEU A 25 -1.71 -4.20 -14.92
N ARG A 26 -2.47 -5.25 -15.22
CA ARG A 26 -2.72 -5.68 -16.58
C ARG A 26 -3.69 -4.70 -17.21
N GLY A 27 -3.15 -3.85 -18.08
CA GLY A 27 -3.71 -3.35 -19.29
C GLY A 27 -5.17 -2.93 -19.30
N GLY A 28 -5.44 -1.68 -18.88
CA GLY A 28 -6.25 -0.83 -19.71
C GLY A 28 -5.33 -0.21 -20.78
N PRO A 29 -5.85 0.35 -21.88
CA PRO A 29 -5.02 0.88 -22.96
C PRO A 29 -3.99 1.86 -22.40
N VAL A 30 -2.71 1.58 -22.64
CA VAL A 30 -1.60 2.48 -22.32
C VAL A 30 -1.74 3.66 -23.27
N ILE A 31 -2.45 4.70 -22.82
CA ILE A 31 -2.24 6.03 -23.39
C ILE A 31 -0.88 6.45 -22.87
N ALA A 32 0.12 6.42 -23.73
CA ALA A 32 1.44 6.96 -23.48
C ALA A 32 1.30 8.46 -23.19
N ILE A 33 1.22 8.81 -21.91
CA ILE A 33 1.38 10.20 -21.49
C ILE A 33 2.87 10.40 -21.35
N GLN A 34 3.44 11.16 -22.29
CA GLN A 34 4.81 11.64 -22.26
C GLN A 34 5.12 12.21 -20.90
N ALA A 35 6.28 11.83 -20.34
CA ALA A 35 6.81 12.34 -19.11
C ALA A 35 7.08 13.84 -19.26
N GLU A 36 6.16 14.68 -18.81
CA GLU A 36 6.45 16.08 -18.61
C GLU A 36 7.26 16.25 -17.33
N THR A 37 8.43 16.84 -17.53
CA THR A 37 9.36 17.36 -16.56
C THR A 37 8.66 18.09 -15.40
N GLY A 38 9.01 17.68 -14.16
CA GLY A 38 9.09 18.51 -12.96
C GLY A 38 7.95 19.49 -12.68
N SER A 39 6.69 19.08 -12.70
CA SER A 39 5.60 19.92 -12.22
C SER A 39 5.54 19.84 -10.70
N ILE A 40 5.86 20.94 -10.00
CA ILE A 40 5.48 21.19 -8.61
C ILE A 40 3.97 20.95 -8.56
N ALA A 41 3.56 19.89 -7.87
CA ALA A 41 2.15 19.56 -7.77
C ALA A 41 1.37 20.75 -7.20
N SER A 42 0.35 21.19 -7.92
CA SER A 42 -0.48 22.31 -7.50
C SER A 42 -1.01 22.08 -6.08
N PRO A 43 -0.97 23.12 -5.19
CA PRO A 43 -1.57 23.04 -3.85
C PRO A 43 -3.01 22.51 -3.87
N VAL A 44 -3.78 22.85 -4.91
CA VAL A 44 -5.15 22.38 -5.14
C VAL A 44 -5.21 20.85 -5.31
N ARG A 45 -4.23 20.26 -5.99
CA ARG A 45 -4.19 18.80 -6.19
C ARG A 45 -3.89 18.07 -4.88
N MET A 46 -2.96 18.58 -4.09
CA MET A 46 -2.64 18.03 -2.77
C MET A 46 -3.88 18.08 -1.87
N GLN A 47 -4.56 19.23 -1.80
CA GLN A 47 -5.77 19.38 -0.99
C GLN A 47 -6.88 18.42 -1.43
N ASN A 48 -7.12 18.28 -2.73
CA ASN A 48 -8.09 17.30 -3.25
C ASN A 48 -7.74 15.86 -2.84
N GLN A 49 -6.47 15.50 -2.79
CA GLN A 49 -6.04 14.16 -2.36
C GLN A 49 -6.25 13.95 -0.86
N ILE A 50 -5.94 14.94 -0.04
CA ILE A 50 -6.18 14.89 1.41
C ILE A 50 -7.68 14.77 1.70
N ASP A 51 -8.52 15.54 1.00
CA ASP A 51 -9.98 15.46 1.15
C ASP A 51 -10.52 14.08 0.75
N MET A 52 -9.94 13.44 -0.28
CA MET A 52 -10.29 12.08 -0.67
C MET A 52 -9.83 11.04 0.36
N VAL A 53 -8.64 11.19 0.95
CA VAL A 53 -8.19 10.31 2.04
C VAL A 53 -9.17 10.42 3.20
N ARG A 54 -9.60 11.63 3.55
CA ARG A 54 -10.62 11.86 4.60
C ARG A 54 -11.94 11.18 4.27
N ASP A 55 -12.47 11.40 3.06
CA ASP A 55 -13.75 10.82 2.62
C ASP A 55 -13.73 9.29 2.69
N ILE A 56 -12.70 8.66 2.10
CA ILE A 56 -12.57 7.21 2.09
C ILE A 56 -12.41 6.65 3.50
N SER A 57 -11.53 7.25 4.32
CA SER A 57 -11.29 6.81 5.69
C SER A 57 -12.56 6.90 6.53
N THR A 58 -13.29 8.01 6.44
CA THR A 58 -14.54 8.23 7.19
C THR A 58 -15.61 7.21 6.80
N ASN A 59 -15.76 6.93 5.49
CA ASN A 59 -16.74 5.97 5.00
C ASN A 59 -16.40 4.53 5.44
N LEU A 60 -15.12 4.13 5.38
CA LEU A 60 -14.68 2.81 5.81
C LEU A 60 -14.80 2.64 7.33
N ASP A 61 -14.41 3.66 8.12
CA ASP A 61 -14.57 3.66 9.59
C ASP A 61 -16.07 3.53 9.97
N ALA A 62 -16.95 4.28 9.33
CA ALA A 62 -18.40 4.21 9.56
C ALA A 62 -18.99 2.83 9.24
N ALA A 63 -18.49 2.18 8.19
CA ALA A 63 -18.87 0.83 7.80
C ALA A 63 -18.20 -0.27 8.64
N LYS A 64 -17.28 0.06 9.55
CA LYS A 64 -16.46 -0.86 10.34
C LYS A 64 -15.66 -1.84 9.44
N ILE A 65 -15.16 -1.32 8.34
CA ILE A 65 -14.28 -2.04 7.42
C ILE A 65 -12.85 -1.61 7.72
N ASP A 66 -12.02 -2.57 8.09
CA ASP A 66 -10.61 -2.33 8.38
C ASP A 66 -9.83 -1.99 7.11
N TYR A 67 -8.98 -0.97 7.21
CA TYR A 67 -8.16 -0.48 6.09
C TYR A 67 -6.82 0.11 6.58
N MET A 68 -5.93 0.37 5.64
CA MET A 68 -4.75 1.22 5.83
C MET A 68 -4.38 1.95 4.53
N LEU A 69 -4.05 3.23 4.64
CA LEU A 69 -3.43 4.00 3.56
C LEU A 69 -1.98 3.55 3.38
N THR A 70 -1.56 3.33 2.14
CA THR A 70 -0.20 2.88 1.79
C THR A 70 0.34 3.68 0.59
N GLY A 71 1.40 3.18 -0.03
CA GLY A 71 2.00 3.81 -1.20
C GLY A 71 2.60 5.19 -0.92
N SER A 72 2.63 6.03 -1.95
CA SER A 72 3.31 7.33 -1.82
C SER A 72 2.54 8.35 -0.98
N MET A 73 1.21 8.23 -0.85
CA MET A 73 0.44 9.14 0.02
C MET A 73 0.74 8.93 1.49
N ALA A 74 1.09 7.70 1.90
CA ALA A 74 1.45 7.39 3.28
C ALA A 74 2.74 8.09 3.74
N LEU A 75 3.62 8.55 2.83
CA LEU A 75 4.82 9.33 3.16
C LEU A 75 4.48 10.61 3.94
N ASN A 76 3.33 11.23 3.64
CA ASN A 76 2.89 12.43 4.34
C ASN A 76 2.63 12.19 5.84
N GLY A 77 2.30 10.97 6.22
CA GLY A 77 2.17 10.57 7.62
C GLY A 77 3.51 10.40 8.35
N TYR A 78 4.62 10.51 7.63
CA TYR A 78 6.01 10.45 8.14
C TYR A 78 6.79 11.74 7.87
N ASP A 79 6.10 12.86 7.72
CA ASP A 79 6.70 14.19 7.45
C ASP A 79 7.54 14.23 6.16
N LEU A 80 7.24 13.37 5.20
CA LEU A 80 7.85 13.32 3.88
C LEU A 80 6.83 13.77 2.82
N PRO A 81 6.74 15.06 2.49
CA PRO A 81 5.72 15.61 1.61
C PRO A 81 5.73 14.93 0.23
N CYS A 82 4.60 14.40 -0.17
CA CYS A 82 4.42 13.71 -1.43
C CYS A 82 3.03 13.94 -2.01
N VAL A 83 2.96 14.24 -3.31
CA VAL A 83 1.71 14.30 -4.07
C VAL A 83 1.74 13.19 -5.12
N PRO A 84 1.13 12.04 -4.84
CA PRO A 84 1.15 10.89 -5.73
C PRO A 84 0.21 11.06 -6.94
N HIS A 85 0.31 10.16 -7.91
CA HIS A 85 -0.66 10.09 -9.00
C HIS A 85 -1.96 9.42 -8.57
N ASN A 86 -1.87 8.38 -7.75
CA ASN A 86 -2.98 7.59 -7.23
C ASN A 86 -2.90 7.53 -5.70
N LEU A 87 -4.02 7.23 -5.08
CA LEU A 87 -4.11 6.88 -3.66
C LEU A 87 -4.23 5.36 -3.54
N ASP A 88 -3.50 4.76 -2.62
CA ASP A 88 -3.48 3.32 -2.42
C ASP A 88 -3.99 2.98 -1.02
N PHE A 89 -5.06 2.19 -0.94
CA PHE A 89 -5.62 1.68 0.32
C PHE A 89 -5.61 0.16 0.30
N VAL A 90 -5.04 -0.45 1.32
CA VAL A 90 -5.27 -1.88 1.60
C VAL A 90 -6.53 -1.99 2.44
N ILE A 91 -7.48 -2.82 2.02
CA ILE A 91 -8.81 -2.93 2.62
C ILE A 91 -9.09 -4.41 2.92
N ALA A 92 -9.50 -4.70 4.16
CA ALA A 92 -9.86 -6.04 4.58
C ALA A 92 -11.35 -6.30 4.28
N LEU A 93 -11.65 -6.85 3.09
CA LEU A 93 -13.00 -7.14 2.64
C LEU A 93 -13.32 -8.63 2.69
N ARG A 94 -14.52 -8.94 3.13
CA ARG A 94 -15.18 -10.24 2.99
C ARG A 94 -16.05 -10.22 1.73
N PRO A 95 -16.41 -11.38 1.15
CA PRO A 95 -17.33 -11.45 0.02
C PRO A 95 -18.65 -10.70 0.25
N THR A 96 -19.14 -10.69 1.49
CA THR A 96 -20.39 -10.00 1.89
C THR A 96 -20.27 -8.47 1.89
N ASP A 97 -19.05 -7.91 1.86
CA ASP A 97 -18.81 -6.46 2.00
C ASP A 97 -18.86 -5.75 0.64
N ALA A 98 -18.85 -6.46 -0.49
CA ALA A 98 -18.82 -5.88 -1.83
C ALA A 98 -19.98 -4.90 -2.10
N GLU A 99 -21.21 -5.28 -1.68
CA GLU A 99 -22.37 -4.40 -1.82
C GLU A 99 -22.26 -3.14 -0.97
N VAL A 100 -21.72 -3.27 0.24
CA VAL A 100 -21.50 -2.12 1.14
C VAL A 100 -20.51 -1.15 0.52
N VAL A 101 -19.37 -1.64 0.02
CA VAL A 101 -18.35 -0.84 -0.67
C VAL A 101 -18.93 -0.14 -1.89
N PHE A 102 -19.71 -0.85 -2.72
CA PHE A 102 -20.33 -0.26 -3.88
C PHE A 102 -21.28 0.89 -3.50
N ARG A 103 -22.16 0.70 -2.51
CA ARG A 103 -23.09 1.74 -2.05
C ARG A 103 -22.40 2.94 -1.44
N LEU A 104 -21.32 2.72 -0.68
CA LEU A 104 -20.57 3.81 -0.04
C LEU A 104 -19.92 4.73 -1.08
N PHE A 105 -19.36 4.17 -2.13
CA PHE A 105 -18.49 4.94 -3.03
C PHE A 105 -19.13 5.30 -4.38
N SER A 106 -20.10 4.55 -4.88
CA SER A 106 -20.73 4.83 -6.18
C SER A 106 -21.34 6.24 -6.35
N PRO A 107 -21.80 6.95 -5.32
CA PRO A 107 -22.28 8.32 -5.49
C PRO A 107 -21.19 9.30 -5.97
N ASN A 108 -19.99 9.21 -5.41
CA ASN A 108 -18.89 10.15 -5.68
C ASN A 108 -17.79 9.57 -6.59
N TYR A 109 -17.77 8.24 -6.78
CA TYR A 109 -16.74 7.54 -7.55
C TYR A 109 -17.35 6.71 -8.67
N GLU A 110 -16.61 6.61 -9.76
CA GLU A 110 -16.85 5.59 -10.79
C GLU A 110 -16.26 4.28 -10.25
N LEU A 111 -17.09 3.28 -10.10
CA LEU A 111 -16.78 1.99 -9.51
C LEU A 111 -17.70 0.94 -10.15
N SER A 112 -17.19 -0.22 -10.50
CA SER A 112 -17.98 -1.38 -10.91
C SER A 112 -18.13 -2.35 -9.73
N ARG A 113 -19.34 -2.85 -9.51
CA ARG A 113 -19.63 -3.86 -8.50
C ARG A 113 -18.90 -5.17 -8.83
N GLU A 114 -18.91 -5.56 -10.10
CA GLU A 114 -18.25 -6.75 -10.60
C GLU A 114 -16.73 -6.69 -10.39
N ALA A 115 -16.13 -5.49 -10.53
CA ALA A 115 -14.71 -5.29 -10.26
C ALA A 115 -14.36 -5.48 -8.77
N VAL A 116 -15.26 -5.10 -7.86
CA VAL A 116 -15.07 -5.33 -6.42
C VAL A 116 -15.19 -6.82 -6.10
N ASP A 117 -16.22 -7.49 -6.63
CA ASP A 117 -16.42 -8.93 -6.43
C ASP A 117 -15.21 -9.74 -6.95
N SER A 118 -14.74 -9.44 -8.18
CA SER A 118 -13.57 -10.10 -8.76
C SER A 118 -12.30 -9.84 -7.94
N ALA A 119 -12.09 -8.59 -7.48
CA ALA A 119 -10.93 -8.25 -6.66
C ALA A 119 -10.91 -9.03 -5.33
N ILE A 120 -12.06 -9.19 -4.68
CA ILE A 120 -12.18 -9.98 -3.45
C ILE A 120 -11.87 -11.45 -3.72
N ALA A 121 -12.46 -12.03 -4.78
CA ALA A 121 -12.27 -13.44 -5.14
C ALA A 121 -10.80 -13.76 -5.50
N GLU A 122 -10.14 -12.86 -6.21
CA GLU A 122 -8.77 -13.02 -6.70
C GLU A 122 -7.70 -12.48 -5.73
N GLN A 123 -8.09 -11.93 -4.57
CA GLN A 123 -7.16 -11.28 -3.63
C GLN A 123 -6.31 -10.20 -4.33
N SER A 124 -6.93 -9.43 -5.24
CA SER A 124 -6.28 -8.45 -6.11
C SER A 124 -6.63 -7.00 -5.73
N PHE A 125 -7.02 -6.18 -6.66
CA PHE A 125 -7.41 -4.78 -6.39
C PHE A 125 -8.53 -4.34 -7.32
N PHE A 126 -9.26 -3.31 -6.91
CA PHE A 126 -10.24 -2.58 -7.72
C PHE A 126 -9.91 -1.09 -7.74
N ASN A 127 -10.45 -0.39 -8.72
CA ASN A 127 -10.23 1.04 -8.89
C ASN A 127 -11.50 1.83 -8.58
N LEU A 128 -11.32 2.95 -7.87
CA LEU A 128 -12.31 4.01 -7.76
C LEU A 128 -11.75 5.26 -8.44
N VAL A 129 -12.54 5.91 -9.27
CA VAL A 129 -12.13 7.18 -9.90
C VAL A 129 -13.08 8.27 -9.44
N HIS A 130 -12.57 9.25 -8.72
CA HIS A 130 -13.41 10.34 -8.22
C HIS A 130 -13.99 11.15 -9.38
N ARG A 131 -15.34 11.29 -9.41
CA ARG A 131 -16.07 11.83 -10.56
C ARG A 131 -15.64 13.25 -10.92
N LYS A 132 -15.39 14.11 -9.92
CA LYS A 132 -15.04 15.52 -10.14
C LYS A 132 -13.55 15.72 -10.41
N SER A 133 -12.66 15.21 -9.56
CA SER A 133 -11.21 15.47 -9.64
C SER A 133 -10.47 14.51 -10.57
N ARG A 134 -11.12 13.42 -11.01
CA ARG A 134 -10.53 12.34 -11.81
C ARG A 134 -9.32 11.65 -11.16
N ILE A 135 -9.10 11.89 -9.87
CA ILE A 135 -8.07 11.20 -9.11
C ILE A 135 -8.48 9.73 -8.93
N ARG A 136 -7.52 8.84 -9.15
CA ARG A 136 -7.71 7.39 -9.00
C ARG A 136 -7.32 6.95 -7.59
N VAL A 137 -8.11 6.05 -7.06
CA VAL A 137 -7.85 5.32 -5.82
C VAL A 137 -7.81 3.82 -6.13
N ASN A 138 -6.78 3.14 -5.64
CA ASN A 138 -6.66 1.70 -5.73
C ASN A 138 -7.10 1.10 -4.39
N GLY A 139 -8.18 0.34 -4.39
CA GLY A 139 -8.62 -0.49 -3.26
C GLY A 139 -7.98 -1.87 -3.37
N ILE A 140 -6.90 -2.11 -2.64
CA ILE A 140 -6.11 -3.35 -2.66
C ILE A 140 -6.68 -4.29 -1.59
N ILE A 141 -7.05 -5.50 -1.97
CA ILE A 141 -7.56 -6.48 -1.00
C ILE A 141 -6.43 -6.95 -0.09
N CYS A 142 -6.68 -6.95 1.23
CA CYS A 142 -5.74 -7.47 2.22
C CYS A 142 -5.52 -8.96 2.00
N GLN A 143 -4.36 -9.32 1.45
CA GLN A 143 -4.01 -10.71 1.13
C GLN A 143 -3.75 -11.52 2.40
N GLN A 144 -4.06 -12.82 2.36
CA GLN A 144 -3.98 -13.74 3.50
C GLN A 144 -2.60 -14.39 3.68
N THR A 145 -1.52 -13.76 3.18
CA THR A 145 -0.16 -14.24 3.40
C THR A 145 0.39 -13.79 4.76
N LYS A 146 1.34 -14.54 5.32
CA LYS A 146 1.94 -14.23 6.63
C LYS A 146 2.45 -12.78 6.71
N TYR A 147 3.17 -12.32 5.68
CA TYR A 147 3.69 -10.96 5.66
C TYR A 147 2.56 -9.92 5.58
N ARG A 148 1.59 -10.09 4.67
CA ARG A 148 0.51 -9.13 4.48
C ARG A 148 -0.39 -8.98 5.72
N LEU A 149 -0.65 -10.07 6.41
CA LEU A 149 -1.38 -10.03 7.68
C LEU A 149 -0.55 -9.34 8.78
N THR A 150 0.76 -9.58 8.82
CA THR A 150 1.66 -8.88 9.76
C THR A 150 1.70 -7.38 9.46
N GLU A 151 1.92 -6.99 8.20
CA GLU A 151 1.90 -5.60 7.73
C GLU A 151 0.60 -4.90 8.11
N PHE A 152 -0.53 -5.52 7.81
CA PHE A 152 -1.85 -4.96 8.11
C PHE A 152 -2.11 -4.83 9.61
N GLY A 153 -1.69 -5.81 10.40
CA GLY A 153 -1.79 -5.78 11.86
C GLY A 153 -0.92 -4.70 12.52
N ARG A 154 0.18 -4.29 11.86
CA ARG A 154 1.10 -3.24 12.33
C ARG A 154 0.70 -1.83 11.88
N ARG A 155 -0.42 -1.67 11.16
CA ARG A 155 -0.91 -0.34 10.76
C ARG A 155 -1.06 0.55 11.99
N GLN A 156 -0.86 1.83 11.81
CA GLN A 156 -0.90 2.79 12.91
C GLN A 156 -1.75 4.02 12.56
N ARG A 157 -2.23 4.71 13.60
CA ARG A 157 -2.98 5.95 13.40
C ARG A 157 -2.01 7.08 13.11
N ALA A 158 -2.25 7.82 12.04
CA ALA A 158 -1.52 9.04 11.70
C ALA A 158 -2.48 10.21 11.56
N LYS A 159 -1.99 11.38 11.92
CA LYS A 159 -2.73 12.63 11.77
C LYS A 159 -2.45 13.21 10.39
N PHE A 160 -3.51 13.47 9.64
CA PHE A 160 -3.49 14.21 8.38
C PHE A 160 -4.27 15.50 8.61
N GLU A 161 -3.60 16.65 8.64
CA GLU A 161 -4.22 17.94 8.95
C GLU A 161 -5.10 17.89 10.23
N ASN A 162 -6.42 17.84 10.05
CA ASN A 162 -7.43 17.87 11.12
C ASN A 162 -8.17 16.55 11.33
N PHE A 163 -7.73 15.44 10.72
CA PHE A 163 -8.31 14.11 10.91
C PHE A 163 -7.25 13.05 11.11
N ASN A 164 -7.66 11.88 11.60
CA ASN A 164 -6.80 10.72 11.75
C ASN A 164 -7.22 9.62 10.79
N THR A 165 -6.22 8.92 10.23
CA THR A 165 -6.44 7.74 9.39
C THR A 165 -5.48 6.62 9.77
N TRP A 166 -5.78 5.40 9.34
CA TRP A 166 -4.86 4.28 9.47
C TRP A 166 -3.85 4.32 8.33
N ILE A 167 -2.56 4.23 8.64
CA ILE A 167 -1.48 4.13 7.66
C ILE A 167 -0.64 2.89 7.89
N VAL A 168 -0.01 2.40 6.84
CA VAL A 168 1.02 1.36 6.90
C VAL A 168 2.17 1.81 7.82
N SER A 169 2.79 0.90 8.60
CA SER A 169 3.96 1.24 9.41
C SER A 169 5.14 1.70 8.54
N LYS A 170 6.06 2.46 9.11
CA LYS A 170 7.23 2.97 8.38
C LYS A 170 8.05 1.83 7.79
N GLU A 171 8.33 0.80 8.58
CA GLU A 171 9.11 -0.36 8.15
C GLU A 171 8.42 -1.10 7.02
N ASP A 172 7.11 -1.32 7.14
CA ASP A 172 6.33 -2.02 6.12
C ASP A 172 6.19 -1.18 4.84
N LEU A 173 6.15 0.16 4.95
CA LEU A 173 6.21 1.04 3.78
C LEU A 173 7.56 0.93 3.06
N ILE A 174 8.68 0.86 3.81
CA ILE A 174 10.01 0.61 3.26
C ILE A 174 10.04 -0.72 2.51
N ILE A 175 9.59 -1.81 3.14
CA ILE A 175 9.56 -3.14 2.54
C ILE A 175 8.70 -3.18 1.27
N SER A 176 7.52 -2.57 1.31
CA SER A 176 6.64 -2.46 0.14
C SER A 176 7.30 -1.71 -1.01
N LYS A 177 8.00 -0.59 -0.74
CA LYS A 177 8.74 0.16 -1.77
C LYS A 177 9.90 -0.64 -2.36
N LEU A 178 10.66 -1.38 -1.55
CA LEU A 178 11.72 -2.28 -2.01
C LEU A 178 11.16 -3.37 -2.94
N HIS A 179 9.99 -3.90 -2.62
CA HIS A 179 9.32 -4.87 -3.49
C HIS A 179 8.93 -4.27 -4.86
N TRP A 180 8.49 -3.01 -4.89
CA TRP A 180 8.24 -2.28 -6.13
C TRP A 180 9.52 -1.99 -6.93
N ILE A 181 10.62 -1.61 -6.27
CA ILE A 181 11.92 -1.38 -6.92
C ILE A 181 12.38 -2.65 -7.66
N ARG A 182 12.22 -3.83 -7.06
CA ARG A 182 12.56 -5.11 -7.72
C ARG A 182 11.90 -5.26 -9.09
N LYS A 183 10.68 -4.75 -9.25
CA LYS A 183 9.90 -4.88 -10.49
C LYS A 183 10.13 -3.73 -11.47
N SER A 184 10.25 -2.50 -10.98
CA SER A 184 10.21 -1.27 -11.80
C SER A 184 11.53 -0.52 -11.87
N ARG A 185 12.53 -0.86 -11.01
CA ARG A 185 13.78 -0.10 -10.82
C ARG A 185 13.58 1.41 -10.65
N SER A 186 12.51 1.81 -10.00
CA SER A 186 12.11 3.21 -9.82
C SER A 186 13.06 3.96 -8.88
N GLU A 187 13.79 4.92 -9.39
CA GLU A 187 14.64 5.83 -8.60
C GLU A 187 13.84 6.63 -7.55
N ARG A 188 12.59 6.93 -7.85
CA ARG A 188 11.69 7.60 -6.90
C ARG A 188 11.48 6.74 -5.65
N HIS A 189 11.16 5.46 -5.82
CA HIS A 189 10.99 4.55 -4.69
C HIS A 189 12.28 4.37 -3.91
N LEU A 190 13.42 4.37 -4.59
CA LEU A 190 14.74 4.30 -3.94
C LEU A 190 14.98 5.51 -3.03
N ARG A 191 14.70 6.73 -3.51
CA ARG A 191 14.77 7.95 -2.69
C ARG A 191 13.81 7.91 -1.50
N ASP A 192 12.58 7.44 -1.72
CA ASP A 192 11.59 7.31 -0.65
C ASP A 192 12.08 6.37 0.46
N VAL A 193 12.68 5.22 0.08
CA VAL A 193 13.27 4.26 1.05
C VAL A 193 14.40 4.91 1.84
N LYS A 194 15.35 5.59 1.18
CA LYS A 194 16.45 6.29 1.84
C LYS A 194 15.95 7.36 2.82
N ASN A 195 14.98 8.17 2.40
CA ASN A 195 14.40 9.21 3.23
C ASN A 195 13.69 8.63 4.46
N LEU A 196 12.89 7.57 4.30
CA LEU A 196 12.25 6.89 5.42
C LEU A 196 13.28 6.29 6.39
N ALA A 197 14.30 5.61 5.87
CA ALA A 197 15.35 5.00 6.69
C ALA A 197 16.15 6.06 7.48
N ALA A 198 16.43 7.22 6.88
CA ALA A 198 17.18 8.31 7.52
C ALA A 198 16.46 8.89 8.76
N THR A 199 15.15 8.76 8.86
CA THR A 199 14.37 9.18 10.04
C THR A 199 14.34 8.16 11.18
N GLY A 200 15.15 7.10 11.09
CA GLY A 200 15.20 5.98 12.04
C GLY A 200 14.09 4.94 11.80
N CYS A 201 14.45 3.67 11.88
CA CYS A 201 13.53 2.53 11.69
C CYS A 201 14.07 1.29 12.41
N ASP A 202 13.20 0.29 12.61
CA ASP A 202 13.60 -1.04 13.10
C ASP A 202 14.27 -1.82 11.95
N THR A 203 15.60 -1.73 11.87
CA THR A 203 16.39 -2.40 10.85
C THR A 203 16.31 -3.91 10.96
N ALA A 204 16.23 -4.46 12.18
CA ALA A 204 16.15 -5.91 12.39
C ALA A 204 14.84 -6.48 11.81
N TYR A 205 13.73 -5.75 12.01
CA TYR A 205 12.44 -6.09 11.39
C TYR A 205 12.53 -6.05 9.86
N ILE A 206 13.09 -4.98 9.30
CA ILE A 206 13.23 -4.81 7.85
C ILE A 206 14.11 -5.92 7.27
N GLU A 207 15.26 -6.22 7.87
CA GLU A 207 16.16 -7.28 7.41
C GLU A 207 15.49 -8.65 7.40
N ARG A 208 14.78 -8.99 8.47
CA ARG A 208 14.05 -10.26 8.54
C ARG A 208 13.08 -10.42 7.38
N TRP A 209 12.23 -9.42 7.14
CA TRP A 209 11.22 -9.51 6.09
C TRP A 209 11.77 -9.32 4.69
N THR A 210 12.78 -8.48 4.49
CA THR A 210 13.41 -8.34 3.17
C THR A 210 14.16 -9.61 2.75
N ARG A 211 14.75 -10.36 3.69
CA ARG A 211 15.31 -11.70 3.43
C ARG A 211 14.21 -12.67 3.03
N ALA A 212 13.13 -12.75 3.81
CA ALA A 212 12.00 -13.64 3.53
C ALA A 212 11.33 -13.35 2.17
N LEU A 213 11.28 -12.08 1.76
CA LEU A 213 10.65 -11.63 0.51
C LEU A 213 11.64 -11.53 -0.68
N GLY A 214 12.92 -11.88 -0.48
CA GLY A 214 13.93 -11.88 -1.54
C GLY A 214 14.29 -10.49 -2.08
N VAL A 215 14.22 -9.45 -1.24
CA VAL A 215 14.57 -8.06 -1.59
C VAL A 215 15.67 -7.48 -0.69
N PHE A 216 16.37 -8.32 0.08
CA PHE A 216 17.39 -7.89 1.04
C PHE A 216 18.55 -7.14 0.38
N LYS A 217 19.02 -7.58 -0.80
CA LYS A 217 20.08 -6.89 -1.53
C LYS A 217 19.72 -5.43 -1.87
N LEU A 218 18.46 -5.18 -2.24
CA LEU A 218 17.99 -3.82 -2.49
C LEU A 218 17.98 -2.96 -1.23
N TRP A 219 17.71 -3.57 -0.07
CA TRP A 219 17.82 -2.88 1.20
C TRP A 219 19.27 -2.48 1.50
N GLU A 220 20.23 -3.41 1.34
CA GLU A 220 21.66 -3.12 1.52
C GLU A 220 22.13 -1.99 0.59
N GLU A 221 21.76 -2.01 -0.70
CA GLU A 221 22.08 -0.96 -1.67
C GLU A 221 21.52 0.41 -1.25
N CYS A 222 20.33 0.44 -0.64
CA CYS A 222 19.76 1.69 -0.13
C CYS A 222 20.54 2.27 1.04
N LEU A 223 21.20 1.46 1.87
CA LEU A 223 21.96 1.92 3.02
C LEU A 223 23.38 2.39 2.67
N GLN A 224 23.96 1.87 1.56
CA GLN A 224 25.35 2.16 1.14
C GLN A 224 25.51 3.42 0.31
N GLY A 225 24.45 4.00 -0.22
CA GLY A 225 24.43 5.17 -1.09
C GLY A 225 23.62 6.33 -0.55
#